data_cc624c3b75d1e0ba05938953cb080fe1
#
_entry.id   cc624c3b75d1e0ba05938953cb080fe1
#
_cell.length_a   1.000
_cell.length_b   1.000
_cell.length_c   1.000
_cell.angle_alpha   90.00
_cell.angle_beta   90.00
_cell.angle_gamma   90.00
#
_symmetry.space_group_name_H-M   'P 1'
#
loop_
_entity.id
_entity.type
_entity.pdbx_description
1 polymer ?
#
loop_
_entity_poly.entity_id
_entity_poly.type
_entity_poly.pdbx_seq_one_letter_code
_entity_poly.pdbx_strand_id
1 'polypeptide(L)'
;MRISSKVPNSGPLPAALGIGPMAARLEAAGFDGLWCSDHIVMPAVAESYYPFGDDGKVSWDPQMPWYDAVVAMTMTAAATARAEVGVAVLVLPLRQPVTFAKQVASIDALTGGRMALGVGAGWLAEEFEALGVDYATRGARLDEWMALLRDCWTGFPAARDGAHYTLP
;
A
#
# COMPACT_ATOMS: atom_id res chain seq x y z
N MET A 1 -6.13 -24.58 -3.42
CA MET A 1 -5.22 -23.76 -2.60
C MET A 1 -4.78 -22.60 -3.49
N ARG A 2 -4.78 -21.35 -2.96
CA ARG A 2 -4.26 -20.17 -3.68
C ARG A 2 -2.86 -19.87 -3.15
N ILE A 3 -1.92 -19.57 -4.03
CA ILE A 3 -0.53 -19.26 -3.68
C ILE A 3 -0.20 -17.87 -4.19
N SER A 4 0.34 -17.04 -3.31
CA SER A 4 0.70 -15.67 -3.63
C SER A 4 2.21 -15.43 -3.48
N SER A 5 2.73 -14.45 -4.20
CA SER A 5 4.11 -14.03 -4.13
C SER A 5 4.22 -12.52 -3.92
N LYS A 6 5.31 -12.10 -3.30
CA LYS A 6 5.69 -10.68 -3.30
C LYS A 6 6.25 -10.29 -4.67
N VAL A 7 5.78 -9.17 -5.21
CA VAL A 7 6.44 -8.44 -6.28
C VAL A 7 7.34 -7.41 -5.62
N PRO A 8 8.66 -7.53 -5.71
CA PRO A 8 9.56 -6.56 -5.10
C PRO A 8 9.29 -5.14 -5.62
N ASN A 9 9.00 -4.22 -4.71
CA ASN A 9 8.93 -2.79 -5.00
C ASN A 9 9.91 -1.98 -4.15
N SER A 10 10.94 -2.68 -3.63
CA SER A 10 12.06 -2.08 -2.91
C SER A 10 13.37 -2.79 -3.27
N GLY A 11 14.50 -2.15 -2.99
CA GLY A 11 15.82 -2.66 -3.32
C GLY A 11 16.17 -2.54 -4.81
N PRO A 12 17.21 -3.26 -5.26
CA PRO A 12 17.75 -3.10 -6.61
C PRO A 12 16.91 -3.76 -7.73
N LEU A 13 16.08 -4.76 -7.39
CA LEU A 13 15.37 -5.55 -8.40
C LEU A 13 14.37 -4.75 -9.25
N PRO A 14 13.59 -3.80 -8.71
CA PRO A 14 12.66 -3.02 -9.52
C PRO A 14 13.34 -2.21 -10.62
N ALA A 15 14.50 -1.61 -10.30
CA ALA A 15 15.27 -0.86 -11.28
C ALA A 15 15.94 -1.76 -12.33
N ALA A 16 16.40 -2.95 -11.93
CA ALA A 16 17.11 -3.86 -12.80
C ALA A 16 16.19 -4.67 -13.74
N LEU A 17 15.03 -5.10 -13.24
CA LEU A 17 14.15 -6.03 -13.94
C LEU A 17 12.81 -5.43 -14.35
N GLY A 18 12.40 -4.32 -13.75
CA GLY A 18 11.08 -3.73 -13.90
C GLY A 18 9.97 -4.47 -13.12
N ILE A 19 9.08 -3.71 -12.48
CA ILE A 19 7.97 -4.26 -11.69
C ILE A 19 7.02 -5.07 -12.59
N GLY A 20 6.60 -4.53 -13.72
CA GLY A 20 5.69 -5.21 -14.65
C GLY A 20 6.27 -6.53 -15.18
N PRO A 21 7.48 -6.57 -15.74
CA PRO A 21 8.10 -7.82 -16.18
C PRO A 21 8.26 -8.87 -15.06
N MET A 22 8.60 -8.47 -13.84
CA MET A 22 8.63 -9.40 -12.70
C MET A 22 7.24 -9.98 -12.40
N ALA A 23 6.21 -9.12 -12.37
CA ALA A 23 4.83 -9.54 -12.15
C ALA A 23 4.34 -10.53 -13.21
N ALA A 24 4.57 -10.25 -14.49
CA ALA A 24 4.22 -11.15 -15.61
C ALA A 24 4.90 -12.53 -15.47
N ARG A 25 6.16 -12.57 -15.07
CA ARG A 25 6.89 -13.84 -14.83
C ARG A 25 6.31 -14.62 -13.66
N LEU A 26 5.93 -13.95 -12.58
CA LEU A 26 5.31 -14.60 -11.42
C LEU A 26 3.93 -15.17 -11.79
N GLU A 27 3.12 -14.41 -12.53
CA GLU A 27 1.84 -14.93 -13.02
C GLU A 27 2.01 -16.14 -13.95
N ALA A 28 2.98 -16.08 -14.86
CA ALA A 28 3.32 -17.20 -15.75
C ALA A 28 3.84 -18.44 -14.99
N ALA A 29 4.47 -18.25 -13.84
CA ALA A 29 4.89 -19.31 -12.94
C ALA A 29 3.74 -19.92 -12.13
N GLY A 30 2.51 -19.38 -12.24
CA GLY A 30 1.30 -19.96 -11.64
C GLY A 30 0.88 -19.33 -10.30
N PHE A 31 1.45 -18.22 -9.90
CA PHE A 31 0.97 -17.52 -8.70
C PHE A 31 -0.42 -16.92 -8.91
N ASP A 32 -1.29 -17.06 -7.90
CA ASP A 32 -2.67 -16.59 -7.90
C ASP A 32 -2.82 -15.17 -7.39
N GLY A 33 -1.87 -14.69 -6.60
CA GLY A 33 -1.84 -13.34 -6.04
C GLY A 33 -0.45 -12.74 -6.06
N LEU A 34 -0.37 -11.44 -6.32
CA LEU A 34 0.86 -10.67 -6.45
C LEU A 34 0.79 -9.44 -5.54
N TRP A 35 1.69 -9.36 -4.57
CA TRP A 35 1.61 -8.40 -3.47
C TRP A 35 2.86 -7.53 -3.39
N CYS A 36 2.70 -6.23 -3.21
CA CYS A 36 3.79 -5.31 -2.88
C CYS A 36 3.76 -4.90 -1.40
N SER A 37 4.73 -4.13 -0.98
CA SER A 37 4.80 -3.50 0.35
C SER A 37 4.67 -1.99 0.23
N ASP A 38 4.46 -1.31 1.36
CA ASP A 38 4.27 0.14 1.37
C ASP A 38 5.19 0.82 2.37
N HIS A 39 5.89 1.83 1.91
CA HIS A 39 6.47 2.94 2.63
C HIS A 39 6.51 4.15 1.70
N ILE A 40 6.21 5.34 2.21
CA ILE A 40 6.24 6.59 1.46
C ILE A 40 7.58 7.30 1.70
N VAL A 41 8.02 7.31 2.95
CA VAL A 41 9.27 7.95 3.37
C VAL A 41 10.04 7.00 4.28
N MET A 42 11.30 6.75 3.92
CA MET A 42 12.23 6.03 4.79
C MET A 42 13.16 7.04 5.46
N PRO A 43 13.15 7.16 6.80
CA PRO A 43 14.06 8.03 7.51
C PRO A 43 15.50 7.50 7.44
N ALA A 44 16.48 8.40 7.48
CA ALA A 44 17.89 8.00 7.55
C ALA A 44 18.21 7.25 8.86
N VAL A 45 17.49 7.57 9.93
CA VAL A 45 17.55 6.89 11.23
C VAL A 45 16.13 6.58 11.66
N ALA A 46 15.83 5.32 11.90
CA ALA A 46 14.56 4.86 12.45
C ALA A 46 14.78 4.51 13.93
N GLU A 47 14.15 5.28 14.82
CA GLU A 47 14.15 5.02 16.27
C GLU A 47 12.90 4.25 16.71
N SER A 48 11.86 4.25 15.87
CA SER A 48 10.62 3.52 16.11
C SER A 48 10.88 2.02 16.25
N TYR A 49 10.21 1.39 17.24
CA TYR A 49 10.26 -0.05 17.43
C TYR A 49 9.70 -0.80 16.23
N TYR A 50 10.52 -1.65 15.61
CA TYR A 50 10.10 -2.50 14.51
C TYR A 50 9.52 -3.82 15.03
N PRO A 51 8.22 -4.07 14.88
CA PRO A 51 7.56 -5.21 15.54
C PRO A 51 7.91 -6.59 14.97
N PHE A 52 8.62 -6.62 13.83
CA PHE A 52 8.99 -7.87 13.14
C PHE A 52 10.50 -8.16 13.18
N GLY A 53 11.28 -7.35 13.90
CA GLY A 53 12.70 -7.57 14.14
C GLY A 53 12.94 -8.15 15.53
N ASP A 54 13.88 -9.09 15.68
CA ASP A 54 14.18 -9.74 16.96
C ASP A 54 14.68 -8.75 18.01
N ASP A 55 15.37 -7.69 17.59
CA ASP A 55 15.90 -6.62 18.43
C ASP A 55 15.04 -5.34 18.39
N GLY A 56 13.90 -5.39 17.72
CA GLY A 56 13.01 -4.25 17.51
C GLY A 56 13.53 -3.21 16.53
N LYS A 57 14.56 -3.52 15.75
CA LYS A 57 15.17 -2.61 14.76
C LYS A 57 14.96 -3.09 13.34
N VAL A 58 14.96 -2.13 12.43
CA VAL A 58 14.99 -2.44 11.00
C VAL A 58 16.40 -2.88 10.59
N SER A 59 16.46 -3.88 9.70
CA SER A 59 17.73 -4.43 9.19
C SER A 59 18.05 -3.98 7.77
N TRP A 60 17.14 -3.26 7.10
CA TRP A 60 17.40 -2.80 5.72
C TRP A 60 18.15 -1.46 5.71
N ASP A 61 18.88 -1.23 4.61
CA ASP A 61 19.59 0.01 4.35
C ASP A 61 18.58 1.17 4.17
N PRO A 62 18.69 2.28 4.93
CA PRO A 62 17.83 3.45 4.76
C PRO A 62 17.92 4.09 3.36
N GLN A 63 19.02 3.88 2.65
CA GLN A 63 19.22 4.37 1.28
C GLN A 63 18.64 3.44 0.21
N MET A 64 18.08 2.30 0.62
CA MET A 64 17.48 1.35 -0.31
C MET A 64 16.30 2.00 -1.04
N PRO A 65 16.28 1.98 -2.38
CA PRO A 65 15.14 2.50 -3.14
C PRO A 65 13.84 1.81 -2.73
N TRP A 66 12.79 2.62 -2.51
CA TRP A 66 11.45 2.13 -2.24
C TRP A 66 10.48 2.82 -3.19
N TYR A 67 9.77 2.05 -4.00
CA TYR A 67 8.84 2.57 -4.99
C TYR A 67 7.42 2.57 -4.40
N ASP A 68 6.66 3.65 -4.66
CA ASP A 68 5.30 3.83 -4.15
C ASP A 68 4.40 2.63 -4.47
N ALA A 69 3.62 2.22 -3.48
CA ALA A 69 2.78 1.02 -3.59
C ALA A 69 1.68 1.16 -4.66
N VAL A 70 1.08 2.35 -4.84
CA VAL A 70 0.04 2.56 -5.85
C VAL A 70 0.63 2.44 -7.26
N VAL A 71 1.83 2.98 -7.46
CA VAL A 71 2.57 2.84 -8.72
C VAL A 71 2.91 1.37 -8.96
N ALA A 72 3.42 0.66 -7.95
CA ALA A 72 3.77 -0.75 -8.04
C ALA A 72 2.56 -1.63 -8.35
N MET A 73 1.42 -1.42 -7.66
CA MET A 73 0.16 -2.11 -7.92
C MET A 73 -0.32 -1.85 -9.36
N THR A 74 -0.27 -0.60 -9.82
CA THR A 74 -0.68 -0.23 -11.19
C THR A 74 0.15 -0.95 -12.24
N MET A 75 1.48 -0.94 -12.10
CA MET A 75 2.39 -1.64 -13.02
C MET A 75 2.18 -3.15 -13.00
N THR A 76 1.97 -3.73 -11.82
CA THR A 76 1.67 -5.16 -11.64
C THR A 76 0.36 -5.53 -12.33
N ALA A 77 -0.70 -4.77 -12.06
CA ALA A 77 -2.03 -5.02 -12.62
C ALA A 77 -2.08 -4.87 -14.15
N ALA A 78 -1.36 -3.88 -14.69
CA ALA A 78 -1.25 -3.66 -16.13
C ALA A 78 -0.46 -4.75 -16.87
N ALA A 79 0.47 -5.42 -16.18
CA ALA A 79 1.33 -6.46 -16.75
C ALA A 79 0.78 -7.88 -16.59
N THR A 80 -0.36 -8.05 -15.91
CA THR A 80 -0.97 -9.34 -15.58
C THR A 80 -2.43 -9.38 -16.02
N ALA A 81 -2.98 -10.57 -16.23
CA ALA A 81 -4.35 -10.74 -16.71
C ALA A 81 -5.26 -11.51 -15.73
N ARG A 82 -4.68 -12.31 -14.83
CA ARG A 82 -5.41 -13.28 -13.99
C ARG A 82 -5.18 -13.10 -12.50
N ALA A 83 -3.94 -12.84 -12.12
CA ALA A 83 -3.56 -12.77 -10.70
C ALA A 83 -4.28 -11.63 -9.97
N GLU A 84 -4.69 -11.89 -8.74
CA GLU A 84 -5.09 -10.85 -7.78
C GLU A 84 -3.88 -9.95 -7.50
N VAL A 85 -4.08 -8.65 -7.48
CA VAL A 85 -3.00 -7.68 -7.24
C VAL A 85 -3.29 -6.90 -5.97
N GLY A 86 -2.31 -6.79 -5.11
CA GLY A 86 -2.54 -6.13 -3.84
C GLY A 86 -1.29 -5.58 -3.15
N VAL A 87 -1.52 -5.10 -1.97
CA VAL A 87 -0.49 -4.59 -1.07
C VAL A 87 -0.65 -5.25 0.31
N ALA A 88 0.47 -5.67 0.91
CA ALA A 88 0.48 -6.24 2.26
C ALA A 88 1.69 -5.68 3.05
N VAL A 89 1.45 -4.65 3.87
CA VAL A 89 0.21 -3.91 4.02
C VAL A 89 0.42 -2.45 3.61
N LEU A 90 -0.63 -1.77 3.17
CA LEU A 90 -0.61 -0.33 2.92
C LEU A 90 -0.78 0.42 4.25
N VAL A 91 0.05 1.43 4.48
CA VAL A 91 -0.08 2.33 5.63
C VAL A 91 -1.17 3.36 5.32
N LEU A 92 -2.43 2.94 5.46
CA LEU A 92 -3.59 3.71 4.99
C LEU A 92 -3.70 5.11 5.63
N PRO A 93 -3.39 5.33 6.94
CA PRO A 93 -3.49 6.66 7.54
C PRO A 93 -2.58 7.73 6.93
N LEU A 94 -1.56 7.33 6.18
CA LEU A 94 -0.64 8.25 5.50
C LEU A 94 -1.15 8.73 4.13
N ARG A 95 -2.26 8.17 3.65
CA ARG A 95 -2.83 8.50 2.34
C ARG A 95 -4.00 9.47 2.47
N GLN A 96 -4.15 10.36 1.49
CA GLN A 96 -5.38 11.16 1.37
C GLN A 96 -6.51 10.21 0.92
N PRO A 97 -7.55 10.00 1.74
CA PRO A 97 -8.44 8.86 1.57
C PRO A 97 -9.27 8.88 0.29
N VAL A 98 -9.81 10.03 -0.11
CA VAL A 98 -10.64 10.13 -1.31
C VAL A 98 -9.81 9.96 -2.59
N THR A 99 -8.62 10.55 -2.62
CA THR A 99 -7.68 10.36 -3.75
C THR A 99 -7.29 8.89 -3.86
N PHE A 100 -6.96 8.25 -2.74
CA PHE A 100 -6.59 6.84 -2.71
C PHE A 100 -7.77 5.94 -3.12
N ALA A 101 -8.99 6.20 -2.62
CA ALA A 101 -10.18 5.48 -3.04
C ALA A 101 -10.37 5.54 -4.58
N LYS A 102 -10.18 6.74 -5.17
CA LYS A 102 -10.27 6.93 -6.64
C LYS A 102 -9.19 6.16 -7.38
N GLN A 103 -7.95 6.19 -6.90
CA GLN A 103 -6.83 5.49 -7.54
C GLN A 103 -7.10 3.98 -7.59
N VAL A 104 -7.46 3.38 -6.45
CA VAL A 104 -7.73 1.94 -6.36
C VAL A 104 -8.93 1.54 -7.19
N ALA A 105 -10.04 2.27 -7.11
CA ALA A 105 -11.23 2.00 -7.94
C ALA A 105 -10.93 2.08 -9.43
N SER A 106 -10.04 2.99 -9.83
CA SER A 106 -9.61 3.10 -11.23
C SER A 106 -8.80 1.90 -11.69
N ILE A 107 -7.83 1.46 -10.87
CA ILE A 107 -7.03 0.27 -11.18
C ILE A 107 -7.95 -0.97 -11.24
N ASP A 108 -8.83 -1.12 -10.25
CA ASP A 108 -9.75 -2.26 -10.15
C ASP A 108 -10.67 -2.36 -11.38
N ALA A 109 -11.32 -1.26 -11.74
CA ALA A 109 -12.22 -1.20 -12.91
C ALA A 109 -11.47 -1.48 -14.22
N LEU A 110 -10.27 -0.92 -14.41
CA LEU A 110 -9.47 -1.10 -15.63
C LEU A 110 -8.85 -2.50 -15.75
N THR A 111 -8.78 -3.24 -14.66
CA THR A 111 -8.14 -4.56 -14.60
C THR A 111 -9.13 -5.70 -14.30
N GLY A 112 -10.43 -5.41 -14.30
CA GLY A 112 -11.49 -6.43 -14.20
C GLY A 112 -11.73 -6.95 -12.79
N GLY A 113 -11.59 -6.12 -11.75
CA GLY A 113 -11.97 -6.46 -10.39
C GLY A 113 -10.94 -7.34 -9.67
N ARG A 114 -9.65 -7.10 -9.89
CA ARG A 114 -8.56 -7.93 -9.33
C ARG A 114 -7.81 -7.32 -8.15
N MET A 115 -8.26 -6.14 -7.68
CA MET A 115 -7.55 -5.46 -6.60
C MET A 115 -7.89 -6.02 -5.22
N ALA A 116 -6.88 -6.17 -4.38
CA ALA A 116 -7.02 -6.52 -2.97
C ALA A 116 -6.14 -5.62 -2.10
N LEU A 117 -6.68 -5.15 -0.99
CA LEU A 117 -5.95 -4.26 -0.09
C LEU A 117 -5.80 -4.89 1.29
N GLY A 118 -4.57 -5.22 1.66
CA GLY A 118 -4.18 -5.36 3.04
C GLY A 118 -3.79 -4.00 3.59
N VAL A 119 -4.47 -3.54 4.63
CA VAL A 119 -4.24 -2.21 5.22
C VAL A 119 -3.76 -2.32 6.67
N GLY A 120 -2.95 -1.38 7.11
CA GLY A 120 -2.43 -1.31 8.45
C GLY A 120 -2.30 0.12 8.96
N ALA A 121 -2.17 0.26 10.29
CA ALA A 121 -2.03 1.56 10.93
C ALA A 121 -0.63 2.18 10.75
N GLY A 122 0.38 1.38 10.47
CA GLY A 122 1.77 1.82 10.41
C GLY A 122 2.49 1.75 11.77
N TRP A 123 3.79 1.62 11.73
CA TRP A 123 4.67 1.47 12.92
C TRP A 123 5.76 2.54 13.00
N LEU A 124 6.13 3.17 11.89
CA LEU A 124 7.27 4.07 11.72
C LEU A 124 6.85 5.52 12.00
N ALA A 125 7.01 5.97 13.24
CA ALA A 125 6.55 7.31 13.65
C ALA A 125 7.19 8.43 12.84
N GLU A 126 8.46 8.28 12.46
CA GLU A 126 9.22 9.25 11.68
C GLU A 126 8.64 9.45 10.26
N GLU A 127 8.04 8.42 9.68
CA GLU A 127 7.32 8.52 8.42
C GLU A 127 6.06 9.37 8.56
N PHE A 128 5.33 9.22 9.67
CA PHE A 128 4.16 10.03 9.99
C PHE A 128 4.54 11.50 10.20
N GLU A 129 5.61 11.77 10.93
CA GLU A 129 6.12 13.11 11.15
C GLU A 129 6.50 13.79 9.83
N ALA A 130 7.24 13.10 8.96
CA ALA A 130 7.64 13.60 7.65
C ALA A 130 6.45 13.97 6.75
N LEU A 131 5.31 13.30 6.93
CA LEU A 131 4.08 13.53 6.18
C LEU A 131 3.08 14.46 6.90
N GLY A 132 3.44 14.99 8.06
CA GLY A 132 2.59 15.90 8.85
C GLY A 132 1.35 15.22 9.43
N VAL A 133 1.40 13.91 9.68
CA VAL A 133 0.31 13.13 10.27
C VAL A 133 0.66 12.77 11.71
N ASP A 134 -0.22 13.11 12.64
CA ASP A 134 -0.03 12.73 14.04
C ASP A 134 -0.06 11.21 14.22
N TYR A 135 1.08 10.64 14.60
CA TYR A 135 1.26 9.20 14.82
C TYR A 135 0.31 8.62 15.87
N ALA A 136 -0.06 9.39 16.90
CA ALA A 136 -0.97 8.95 17.95
C ALA A 136 -2.38 8.68 17.40
N THR A 137 -2.77 9.33 16.32
CA THR A 137 -4.10 9.20 15.70
C THR A 137 -4.21 8.07 14.67
N ARG A 138 -3.11 7.36 14.36
CA ARG A 138 -3.06 6.39 13.24
C ARG A 138 -4.12 5.30 13.27
N GLY A 139 -4.47 4.79 14.47
CA GLY A 139 -5.51 3.78 14.61
C GLY A 139 -6.90 4.33 14.29
N ALA A 140 -7.27 5.46 14.88
CA ALA A 140 -8.54 6.13 14.63
C ALA A 140 -8.68 6.56 13.16
N ARG A 141 -7.60 7.08 12.56
CA ARG A 141 -7.56 7.38 11.12
C ARG A 141 -7.74 6.13 10.26
N LEU A 142 -7.12 5.00 10.62
CA LEU A 142 -7.30 3.75 9.89
C LEU A 142 -8.78 3.36 9.84
N ASP A 143 -9.46 3.38 10.99
CA ASP A 143 -10.89 3.02 11.07
C ASP A 143 -11.76 3.97 10.25
N GLU A 144 -11.52 5.28 10.37
CA GLU A 144 -12.26 6.31 9.64
C GLU A 144 -12.00 6.21 8.12
N TRP A 145 -10.75 6.01 7.69
CA TRP A 145 -10.38 5.85 6.28
C TRP A 145 -10.99 4.58 5.67
N MET A 146 -10.97 3.45 6.38
CA MET A 146 -11.60 2.22 5.90
C MET A 146 -13.10 2.39 5.66
N ALA A 147 -13.80 3.08 6.56
CA ALA A 147 -15.23 3.38 6.38
C ALA A 147 -15.43 4.28 5.16
N LEU A 148 -14.65 5.36 5.04
CA LEU A 148 -14.75 6.31 3.93
C LEU A 148 -14.45 5.66 2.58
N LEU A 149 -13.43 4.80 2.49
CA LEU A 149 -13.12 4.07 1.26
C LEU A 149 -14.30 3.20 0.81
N ARG A 150 -14.91 2.45 1.74
CA ARG A 150 -16.08 1.63 1.43
C ARG A 150 -17.24 2.48 0.91
N ASP A 151 -17.52 3.62 1.53
CA ASP A 151 -18.57 4.54 1.09
C ASP A 151 -18.26 5.06 -0.34
N CYS A 152 -17.00 5.44 -0.62
CA CYS A 152 -16.59 5.88 -1.96
C CYS A 152 -16.78 4.79 -3.05
N TRP A 153 -16.64 3.52 -2.69
CA TRP A 153 -16.75 2.41 -3.65
C TRP A 153 -18.17 1.89 -3.82
N THR A 154 -19.08 2.17 -2.91
CA THR A 154 -20.48 1.74 -2.99
C THR A 154 -21.39 2.72 -3.72
N GLY A 155 -20.89 3.88 -4.16
CA GLY A 155 -21.67 4.87 -4.91
C GLY A 155 -21.28 6.30 -4.60
N PHE A 156 -22.27 7.11 -4.19
CA PHE A 156 -22.04 8.50 -3.80
C PHE A 156 -21.92 8.57 -2.27
N PRO A 157 -20.72 8.79 -1.74
CA PRO A 157 -20.57 8.92 -0.29
C PRO A 157 -21.36 10.12 0.20
N ALA A 158 -22.11 9.94 1.30
CA ALA A 158 -22.78 11.05 1.95
C ALA A 158 -21.75 12.02 2.56
N ALA A 159 -22.11 13.29 2.62
CA ALA A 159 -21.32 14.27 3.38
C ALA A 159 -21.12 13.77 4.81
N ARG A 160 -19.92 13.92 5.33
CA ARG A 160 -19.56 13.54 6.70
C ARG A 160 -18.62 14.55 7.33
N ASP A 161 -18.80 14.75 8.62
CA ASP A 161 -17.87 15.52 9.45
C ASP A 161 -17.22 14.54 10.43
N GLY A 162 -16.12 13.94 9.98
CA GLY A 162 -15.35 12.97 10.75
C GLY A 162 -14.36 13.63 11.69
N ALA A 163 -13.74 12.85 12.56
CA ALA A 163 -12.75 13.36 13.53
C ALA A 163 -11.45 13.81 12.83
N HIS A 164 -11.11 13.21 11.69
CA HIS A 164 -9.87 13.46 10.97
C HIS A 164 -10.08 13.86 9.51
N TYR A 165 -11.30 13.72 9.00
CA TYR A 165 -11.61 14.06 7.62
C TYR A 165 -13.05 14.52 7.44
N THR A 166 -13.23 15.71 6.84
CA THR A 166 -14.53 16.23 6.44
C THR A 166 -14.74 16.00 4.95
N LEU A 167 -15.82 15.33 4.58
CA LEU A 167 -16.29 15.20 3.21
C LEU A 167 -17.51 16.12 3.04
N PRO A 168 -17.43 17.16 2.19
CA PRO A 168 -18.52 18.11 1.97
C PRO A 168 -19.73 17.50 1.24
#